data_95b364e0914e2b8fd743e213b880237d
#
_entry.id   95b364e0914e2b8fd743e213b880237d
#
_cell.length_a   1.000
_cell.length_b   1.000
_cell.length_c   1.000
_cell.angle_alpha   90.00
_cell.angle_beta   90.00
_cell.angle_gamma   90.00
#
_symmetry.space_group_name_H-M   'P 1'
#
loop_
_entity.id
_entity.type
_entity.pdbx_description
1 polymer ?
#
loop_
_entity_poly.entity_id
_entity_poly.type
_entity_poly.pdbx_seq_one_letter_code
_entity_poly.pdbx_strand_id
1 'polypeptide(L)'
;MAHIFQDNSQSIGRTPLVRLNRVTQGAHATVLAKIEGRNPAYSVKCRIGAAMIWDAEKRGVLTVGKEIVEPTSGNTGIALAFVAASRGIPITLTMPDTMSIERRK
;
A
#
# COMPACT_ATOMS: atom_id res chain seq x y z
N MET A 1 -9.88 10.48 -21.05
CA MET A 1 -11.12 10.22 -20.29
C MET A 1 -10.78 10.01 -18.82
N ALA A 2 -11.51 10.65 -17.93
CA ALA A 2 -11.32 10.45 -16.50
C ALA A 2 -11.72 9.01 -16.10
N HIS A 3 -10.92 8.38 -15.26
CA HIS A 3 -11.23 7.08 -14.69
C HIS A 3 -11.80 7.25 -13.28
N ILE A 4 -13.01 6.76 -13.07
CA ILE A 4 -13.68 6.84 -11.77
C ILE A 4 -13.52 5.51 -11.05
N PHE A 5 -12.85 5.53 -9.89
CA PHE A 5 -12.68 4.37 -9.03
C PHE A 5 -13.83 4.30 -8.01
N GLN A 6 -14.29 3.11 -7.70
CA GLN A 6 -15.35 2.91 -6.69
C GLN A 6 -14.86 3.20 -5.27
N ASP A 7 -13.60 2.91 -5.01
CA ASP A 7 -12.91 3.25 -3.77
C ASP A 7 -11.42 3.50 -4.04
N ASN A 8 -10.74 4.06 -3.06
CA ASN A 8 -9.36 4.48 -3.22
C ASN A 8 -8.37 3.30 -3.37
N SER A 9 -8.73 2.09 -2.89
CA SER A 9 -7.85 0.92 -3.05
C SER A 9 -7.68 0.52 -4.52
N GLN A 10 -8.67 0.81 -5.36
CA GLN A 10 -8.63 0.51 -6.80
C GLN A 10 -7.71 1.44 -7.58
N SER A 11 -7.31 2.56 -6.99
CA SER A 11 -6.35 3.50 -7.62
C SER A 11 -4.88 3.08 -7.43
N ILE A 12 -4.63 1.98 -6.73
CA ILE A 12 -3.28 1.44 -6.51
C ILE A 12 -2.63 1.03 -7.84
N GLY A 13 -1.36 1.34 -7.97
CA GLY A 13 -0.57 0.93 -9.12
C GLY A 13 -0.52 1.98 -10.24
N ARG A 14 -0.09 1.55 -11.42
CA ARG A 14 0.15 2.43 -12.58
C ARG A 14 1.04 3.63 -12.23
N THR A 15 1.96 3.44 -11.31
CA THR A 15 2.87 4.48 -10.86
C THR A 15 3.80 4.92 -12.00
N PRO A 16 4.09 6.22 -12.12
CA PRO A 16 4.85 6.74 -13.25
C PRO A 16 6.32 6.33 -13.21
N LEU A 17 6.90 6.22 -14.40
CA LEU A 17 8.35 6.18 -14.59
C LEU A 17 8.83 7.59 -14.94
N VAL A 18 9.84 8.06 -14.22
CA VAL A 18 10.44 9.37 -14.44
C VAL A 18 11.91 9.20 -14.82
N ARG A 19 12.31 9.76 -15.95
CA ARG A 19 13.72 9.76 -16.35
C ARG A 19 14.53 10.67 -15.45
N LEU A 20 15.63 10.13 -14.94
CA LEU A 20 16.61 10.90 -14.18
C LEU A 20 17.59 11.55 -15.15
N ASN A 21 17.79 12.86 -15.03
CA ASN A 21 18.58 13.63 -15.98
C ASN A 21 19.87 14.18 -15.36
N ARG A 22 19.78 14.90 -14.23
CA ARG A 22 20.94 15.58 -13.64
C ARG A 22 21.88 14.63 -12.91
N VAL A 23 21.32 13.80 -12.02
CA VAL A 23 22.11 12.87 -11.19
C VAL A 23 22.75 11.77 -12.02
N THR A 24 22.26 11.54 -13.23
CA THR A 24 22.80 10.53 -14.19
C THR A 24 23.62 11.14 -15.30
N GLN A 25 24.02 12.40 -15.19
CA GLN A 25 24.83 13.07 -16.19
C GLN A 25 26.16 12.35 -16.38
N GLY A 26 26.50 11.98 -17.61
CA GLY A 26 27.67 11.18 -17.95
C GLY A 26 27.47 9.66 -17.91
N ALA A 27 26.31 9.16 -17.45
CA ALA A 27 25.99 7.74 -17.53
C ALA A 27 25.63 7.33 -18.97
N HIS A 28 26.10 6.13 -19.37
CA HIS A 28 25.80 5.59 -20.70
C HIS A 28 24.42 4.94 -20.79
N ALA A 29 23.75 4.70 -19.64
CA ALA A 29 22.45 4.08 -19.57
C ALA A 29 21.34 5.11 -19.33
N THR A 30 20.14 4.82 -19.82
CA THR A 30 18.92 5.53 -19.42
C THR A 30 18.46 5.01 -18.06
N VAL A 31 18.38 5.88 -17.08
CA VAL A 31 17.94 5.53 -15.72
C VAL A 31 16.55 6.10 -15.46
N LEU A 32 15.63 5.25 -15.05
CA LEU A 32 14.25 5.59 -14.76
C LEU A 32 13.95 5.32 -13.28
N ALA A 33 13.30 6.26 -12.62
CA ALA A 33 12.77 6.07 -11.27
C ALA A 33 11.28 5.74 -11.35
N LYS A 34 10.87 4.62 -10.74
CA LYS A 34 9.46 4.30 -10.56
C LYS A 34 8.96 4.94 -9.28
N ILE A 35 8.01 5.86 -9.40
CA ILE A 35 7.57 6.71 -8.29
C ILE A 35 6.44 6.02 -7.52
N GLU A 36 6.79 5.10 -6.64
CA GLU A 36 5.83 4.33 -5.83
C GLU A 36 5.12 5.17 -4.76
N GLY A 37 5.62 6.34 -4.43
CA GLY A 37 4.91 7.33 -3.60
C GLY A 37 3.63 7.89 -4.24
N ARG A 38 3.35 7.57 -5.51
CA ARG A 38 2.09 7.95 -6.17
C ARG A 38 0.96 6.96 -5.91
N ASN A 39 1.18 5.89 -5.16
CA ASN A 39 0.10 5.06 -4.65
C ASN A 39 -0.75 5.82 -3.61
N PRO A 40 -2.04 5.45 -3.40
CA PRO A 40 -2.98 6.23 -2.57
C PRO A 40 -2.57 6.38 -1.09
N ALA A 41 -1.81 5.44 -0.52
CA ALA A 41 -1.21 5.59 0.81
C ALA A 41 0.29 5.95 0.73
N TYR A 42 0.71 6.54 -0.38
CA TYR A 42 2.05 7.08 -0.62
C TYR A 42 3.21 6.10 -0.48
N SER A 43 2.97 4.80 -0.74
CA SER A 43 3.97 3.75 -0.54
C SER A 43 3.81 2.59 -1.52
N VAL A 44 4.92 1.91 -1.83
CA VAL A 44 4.91 0.62 -2.55
C VAL A 44 4.10 -0.44 -1.78
N LYS A 45 3.93 -0.29 -0.47
CA LYS A 45 3.20 -1.25 0.36
C LYS A 45 1.69 -1.25 0.11
N CYS A 46 1.15 -0.24 -0.56
CA CYS A 46 -0.23 -0.28 -1.05
C CYS A 46 -0.47 -1.53 -1.90
N ARG A 47 0.48 -1.91 -2.75
CA ARG A 47 0.40 -3.12 -3.60
C ARG A 47 0.29 -4.39 -2.77
N ILE A 48 1.14 -4.52 -1.74
CA ILE A 48 1.16 -5.68 -0.85
C ILE A 48 -0.14 -5.76 -0.05
N GLY A 49 -0.56 -4.66 0.57
CA GLY A 49 -1.79 -4.61 1.35
C GLY A 49 -3.02 -5.01 0.54
N ALA A 50 -3.16 -4.48 -0.67
CA ALA A 50 -4.24 -4.83 -1.57
C ALA A 50 -4.17 -6.31 -1.99
N ALA A 51 -3.00 -6.77 -2.41
CA ALA A 51 -2.84 -8.16 -2.89
C ALA A 51 -3.16 -9.18 -1.80
N MET A 52 -2.72 -8.95 -0.56
CA MET A 52 -2.98 -9.84 0.57
C MET A 52 -4.48 -9.93 0.87
N ILE A 53 -5.18 -8.82 0.93
CA ILE A 53 -6.61 -8.77 1.25
C ILE A 53 -7.44 -9.35 0.11
N TRP A 54 -7.20 -8.92 -1.12
CA TRP A 54 -7.94 -9.41 -2.28
C TRP A 54 -7.74 -10.91 -2.54
N ASP A 55 -6.52 -11.42 -2.33
CA ASP A 55 -6.26 -12.86 -2.43
C ASP A 55 -6.98 -13.65 -1.32
N ALA A 56 -6.95 -13.14 -0.09
CA ALA A 56 -7.65 -13.77 1.02
C ALA A 56 -9.18 -13.77 0.83
N GLU A 57 -9.75 -12.68 0.30
CA GLU A 57 -11.16 -12.64 -0.11
C GLU A 57 -11.46 -13.67 -1.19
N LYS A 58 -10.64 -13.73 -2.25
CA LYS A 58 -10.82 -14.65 -3.37
C LYS A 58 -10.75 -16.11 -2.94
N ARG A 59 -9.88 -16.42 -1.99
CA ARG A 59 -9.75 -17.79 -1.42
C ARG A 59 -10.83 -18.12 -0.39
N GLY A 60 -11.72 -17.17 -0.05
CA GLY A 60 -12.77 -17.36 0.95
C GLY A 60 -12.25 -17.45 2.39
N VAL A 61 -11.04 -16.96 2.66
CA VAL A 61 -10.45 -16.95 4.01
C VAL A 61 -11.01 -15.82 4.85
N LEU A 62 -11.29 -14.66 4.24
CA LEU A 62 -11.92 -13.51 4.89
C LEU A 62 -13.44 -13.59 4.74
N THR A 63 -14.08 -14.34 5.63
CA THR A 63 -15.53 -14.45 5.72
C THR A 63 -16.10 -13.47 6.74
N VAL A 64 -17.43 -13.28 6.74
CA VAL A 64 -18.13 -12.41 7.70
C VAL A 64 -17.75 -12.79 9.14
N GLY A 65 -17.44 -11.77 9.94
CA GLY A 65 -17.04 -11.93 11.35
C GLY A 65 -15.56 -12.22 11.58
N LYS A 66 -14.76 -12.35 10.52
CA LYS A 66 -13.31 -12.49 10.65
C LYS A 66 -12.61 -11.13 10.70
N GLU A 67 -11.53 -11.05 11.45
CA GLU A 67 -10.69 -9.89 11.62
C GLU A 67 -9.29 -10.19 11.10
N ILE A 68 -8.66 -9.19 10.51
CA ILE A 68 -7.24 -9.25 10.16
C ILE A 68 -6.42 -8.87 11.38
N VAL A 69 -5.43 -9.67 11.74
CA VAL A 69 -4.44 -9.34 12.78
C VAL A 69 -3.07 -9.41 12.15
N GLU A 70 -2.32 -8.30 12.19
CA GLU A 70 -1.01 -8.21 11.56
C GLU A 70 0.00 -7.48 12.46
N PRO A 71 1.16 -8.11 12.75
CA PRO A 71 2.26 -7.44 13.43
C PRO A 71 3.02 -6.56 12.43
N THR A 72 2.89 -5.25 12.56
CA THR A 72 3.53 -4.29 11.65
C THR A 72 3.74 -2.95 12.33
N SER A 73 4.79 -2.26 11.95
CA SER A 73 5.13 -0.96 12.52
C SER A 73 5.29 0.15 11.48
N GLY A 74 4.93 -0.12 10.22
CA GLY A 74 5.22 0.81 9.14
C GLY A 74 4.18 0.81 8.02
N ASN A 75 4.66 1.08 6.82
CA ASN A 75 3.83 1.28 5.63
C ASN A 75 2.97 0.06 5.26
N THR A 76 3.38 -1.16 5.61
CA THR A 76 2.56 -2.36 5.40
C THR A 76 1.28 -2.31 6.22
N GLY A 77 1.38 -1.92 7.50
CA GLY A 77 0.21 -1.75 8.37
C GLY A 77 -0.72 -0.64 7.86
N ILE A 78 -0.16 0.48 7.45
CA ILE A 78 -0.93 1.58 6.86
C ILE A 78 -1.68 1.10 5.62
N ALA A 79 -1.02 0.35 4.74
CA ALA A 79 -1.63 -0.17 3.52
C ALA A 79 -2.75 -1.18 3.82
N LEU A 80 -2.54 -2.10 4.75
CA LEU A 80 -3.55 -3.06 5.18
C LEU A 80 -4.76 -2.36 5.80
N ALA A 81 -4.53 -1.39 6.70
CA ALA A 81 -5.60 -0.62 7.34
C ALA A 81 -6.44 0.14 6.30
N PHE A 82 -5.77 0.80 5.36
CA PHE A 82 -6.42 1.54 4.28
C PHE A 82 -7.28 0.63 3.38
N VAL A 83 -6.75 -0.52 2.95
CA VAL A 83 -7.51 -1.44 2.09
C VAL A 83 -8.61 -2.14 2.88
N ALA A 84 -8.35 -2.55 4.12
CA ALA A 84 -9.37 -3.14 4.99
C ALA A 84 -10.53 -2.17 5.22
N ALA A 85 -10.23 -0.89 5.47
CA ALA A 85 -11.26 0.15 5.62
C ALA A 85 -12.11 0.29 4.36
N SER A 86 -11.51 0.28 3.18
CA SER A 86 -12.24 0.37 1.91
C SER A 86 -13.16 -0.83 1.64
N ARG A 87 -12.89 -1.97 2.29
CA ARG A 87 -13.67 -3.22 2.17
C ARG A 87 -14.58 -3.48 3.37
N GLY A 88 -14.55 -2.62 4.39
CA GLY A 88 -15.32 -2.83 5.62
C GLY A 88 -14.86 -4.03 6.46
N ILE A 89 -13.57 -4.40 6.39
CA ILE A 89 -13.00 -5.54 7.10
C ILE A 89 -12.35 -5.04 8.40
N PRO A 90 -12.71 -5.62 9.58
CA PRO A 90 -12.03 -5.29 10.82
C PRO A 90 -10.56 -5.66 10.79
N ILE A 91 -9.72 -4.79 11.34
CA ILE A 91 -8.27 -5.01 11.40
C ILE A 91 -7.70 -4.56 12.74
N THR A 92 -6.84 -5.37 13.31
CA THR A 92 -6.02 -5.04 14.48
C THR A 92 -4.54 -5.12 14.10
N LEU A 93 -3.85 -4.00 14.23
CA LEU A 93 -2.41 -3.93 14.02
C LEU A 93 -1.70 -4.01 15.37
N THR A 94 -0.72 -4.89 15.49
CA THR A 94 0.12 -5.02 16.68
C THR A 94 1.51 -4.49 16.39
N MET A 95 2.10 -3.78 17.35
CA MET A 95 3.46 -3.26 17.25
C MET A 95 4.12 -3.17 18.63
N PRO A 96 5.46 -3.21 18.72
CA PRO A 96 6.16 -3.03 19.99
C PRO A 96 5.85 -1.66 20.61
N ASP A 97 5.77 -1.60 21.92
CA ASP A 97 5.58 -0.37 22.69
C ASP A 97 6.78 0.58 22.61
N THR A 98 7.93 0.05 22.19
CA THR A 98 9.15 0.81 21.91
C THR A 98 9.06 1.69 20.66
N MET A 99 8.03 1.51 19.83
CA MET A 99 7.82 2.35 18.63
C MET A 99 7.43 3.77 19.03
N SER A 100 7.87 4.74 18.22
CA SER A 100 7.55 6.15 18.45
C SER A 100 6.03 6.39 18.46
N ILE A 101 5.60 7.42 19.19
CA ILE A 101 4.18 7.79 19.32
C ILE A 101 3.56 8.09 17.94
N GLU A 102 4.34 8.69 17.04
CA GLU A 102 3.91 9.01 15.68
C GLU A 102 3.56 7.76 14.86
N ARG A 103 4.26 6.65 15.11
CA ARG A 103 3.98 5.37 14.42
C ARG A 103 2.82 4.60 15.04
N ARG A 104 2.46 4.90 16.30
CA ARG A 104 1.35 4.26 17.01
C ARG A 104 0.03 4.98 16.82
N LYS A 105 0.05 6.24 16.37
CA LYS A 105 -1.12 7.07 16.05
C LYS A 105 -1.53 6.90 14.59
#